data_a6ec4984eb141c96283f5cc6297b1e0f
#
_entry.id   a6ec4984eb141c96283f5cc6297b1e0f
#
_cell.length_a   1.000
_cell.length_b   1.000
_cell.length_c   1.000
_cell.angle_alpha   90.00
_cell.angle_beta   90.00
_cell.angle_gamma   90.00
#
_symmetry.space_group_name_H-M   'P 1'
#
loop_
_entity.id
_entity.type
_entity.pdbx_description
1 polymer ?
#
loop_
_entity_poly.entity_id
_entity_poly.type
_entity_poly.pdbx_seq_one_letter_code
_entity_poly.pdbx_strand_id
1 'polypeptide(L)'
;MLKKNKLTLKYAIGYAILIILNIFYFILAITKPSILNGFLFILLFTALYVLFYFETTDLLLNRLEPKKYISRAKKIFKILSGKNEKSVILINLSIAYLLLNEKQKFLECINAIKITQNTPKKIKYFYYYNLAAYKYFINEKNEAKKIFDENIRKKTEKTLLEIMLDYEDKPQEKIAELKKLKSKDKLTEIQVKFVLAKTYEKVQDFEKAKKFYEEVAEKGNKLYIVKVAQKKVLELNLKIKN
;
A
#
# COMPACT_ATOMS: atom_id res chain seq x y z
N MET A 1 -0.40 8.95 -19.91
CA MET A 1 1.06 8.82 -20.08
C MET A 1 1.85 10.02 -19.55
N LEU A 2 1.46 11.25 -19.84
CA LEU A 2 2.17 12.49 -19.44
C LEU A 2 2.37 12.72 -17.92
N LYS A 3 1.39 12.37 -17.05
CA LYS A 3 1.52 12.51 -15.59
C LYS A 3 2.58 11.58 -14.98
N LYS A 4 2.75 10.37 -15.54
CA LYS A 4 3.73 9.38 -15.06
C LYS A 4 5.17 9.83 -15.31
N ASN A 5 5.42 10.47 -16.46
CA ASN A 5 6.74 11.00 -16.81
C ASN A 5 7.13 12.20 -15.94
N LYS A 6 6.18 13.10 -15.59
CA LYS A 6 6.45 14.24 -14.71
C LYS A 6 6.89 13.84 -13.32
N LEU A 7 6.25 12.84 -12.70
CA LEU A 7 6.60 12.38 -11.35
C LEU A 7 7.98 11.70 -11.34
N THR A 8 8.28 10.85 -12.34
CA THR A 8 9.58 10.20 -12.49
C THR A 8 10.69 11.24 -12.70
N LEU A 9 10.45 12.27 -13.50
CA LEU A 9 11.38 13.38 -13.75
C LEU A 9 11.64 14.18 -12.46
N LYS A 10 10.61 14.46 -11.66
CA LYS A 10 10.76 15.16 -10.38
C LYS A 10 11.71 14.42 -9.42
N TYR A 11 11.55 13.10 -9.28
CA TYR A 11 12.46 12.31 -8.45
C TYR A 11 13.87 12.27 -9.04
N ALA A 12 14.02 12.12 -10.37
CA ALA A 12 15.32 12.10 -11.03
C ALA A 12 16.11 13.41 -10.81
N ILE A 13 15.44 14.56 -10.95
CA ILE A 13 16.04 15.87 -10.68
C ILE A 13 16.43 15.99 -9.19
N GLY A 14 15.53 15.60 -8.27
CA GLY A 14 15.81 15.61 -6.85
C GLY A 14 17.02 14.76 -6.47
N TYR A 15 17.16 13.56 -7.03
CA TYR A 15 18.33 12.71 -6.84
C TYR A 15 19.60 13.34 -7.39
N ALA A 16 19.57 13.88 -8.61
CA ALA A 16 20.73 14.49 -9.22
C ALA A 16 21.29 15.65 -8.36
N ILE A 17 20.42 16.53 -7.90
CA ILE A 17 20.79 17.65 -7.03
C ILE A 17 21.37 17.12 -5.69
N LEU A 18 20.70 16.21 -5.02
CA LEU A 18 21.16 15.68 -3.73
C LEU A 18 22.48 14.90 -3.86
N ILE A 19 22.69 14.16 -4.94
CA ILE A 19 23.96 13.44 -5.18
C ILE A 19 25.09 14.43 -5.38
N ILE A 20 24.90 15.46 -6.21
CA ILE A 20 25.93 16.49 -6.45
C ILE A 20 26.30 17.19 -5.14
N LEU A 21 25.31 17.60 -4.35
CA LEU A 21 25.55 18.24 -3.07
C LEU A 21 26.25 17.30 -2.07
N ASN A 22 25.87 16.01 -2.03
CA ASN A 22 26.55 15.03 -1.17
C ASN A 22 28.02 14.85 -1.55
N ILE A 23 28.35 14.75 -2.84
CA ILE A 23 29.72 14.64 -3.31
C ILE A 23 30.51 15.90 -2.92
N PHE A 24 29.95 17.08 -3.14
CA PHE A 24 30.58 18.36 -2.81
C PHE A 24 30.90 18.45 -1.30
N TYR A 25 29.92 18.19 -0.44
CA TYR A 25 30.14 18.27 1.01
C TYR A 25 30.99 17.12 1.55
N PHE A 26 31.00 15.95 0.90
CA PHE A 26 31.94 14.88 1.21
C PHE A 26 33.41 15.32 0.96
N ILE A 27 33.66 15.93 -0.20
CA ILE A 27 34.97 16.49 -0.52
C ILE A 27 35.39 17.60 0.47
N LEU A 28 34.46 18.50 0.80
CA LEU A 28 34.72 19.54 1.80
C LEU A 28 35.00 18.95 3.19
N ALA A 29 34.32 17.91 3.62
CA ALA A 29 34.54 17.27 4.91
C ALA A 29 35.94 16.63 5.02
N ILE A 30 36.49 16.16 3.89
CA ILE A 30 37.85 15.60 3.84
C ILE A 30 38.93 16.70 3.70
N THR A 31 38.72 17.65 2.81
CA THR A 31 39.73 18.65 2.47
C THR A 31 39.79 19.85 3.45
N LYS A 32 38.63 20.18 4.02
CA LYS A 32 38.48 21.26 5.01
C LYS A 32 37.60 20.72 6.17
N PRO A 33 38.17 19.84 7.02
CA PRO A 33 37.40 19.23 8.09
C PRO A 33 36.89 20.28 9.06
N SER A 34 35.55 20.35 9.18
CA SER A 34 34.84 21.15 10.16
C SER A 34 33.58 20.41 10.60
N ILE A 35 33.16 20.67 11.83
CA ILE A 35 31.91 20.11 12.37
C ILE A 35 30.72 20.43 11.45
N LEU A 36 30.68 21.65 10.89
CA LEU A 36 29.63 22.09 9.97
C LEU A 36 29.60 21.26 8.67
N ASN A 37 30.77 21.02 8.04
CA ASN A 37 30.85 20.23 6.81
C ASN A 37 30.41 18.78 7.03
N GLY A 38 30.83 18.18 8.15
CA GLY A 38 30.40 16.84 8.55
C GLY A 38 28.87 16.77 8.81
N PHE A 39 28.32 17.75 9.51
CA PHE A 39 26.88 17.85 9.75
C PHE A 39 26.07 18.00 8.46
N LEU A 40 26.48 18.87 7.55
CA LEU A 40 25.82 19.07 6.26
C LEU A 40 25.87 17.81 5.40
N PHE A 41 26.98 17.09 5.38
CA PHE A 41 27.09 15.81 4.68
C PHE A 41 26.07 14.79 5.22
N ILE A 42 25.98 14.62 6.55
CA ILE A 42 25.02 13.69 7.19
C ILE A 42 23.58 14.11 6.86
N LEU A 43 23.27 15.41 6.94
CA LEU A 43 21.93 15.93 6.64
C LEU A 43 21.51 15.65 5.20
N LEU A 44 22.40 15.88 4.23
CA LEU A 44 22.14 15.62 2.81
C LEU A 44 22.03 14.13 2.51
N PHE A 45 22.87 13.30 3.15
CA PHE A 45 22.75 11.84 3.03
C PHE A 45 21.41 11.33 3.57
N THR A 46 20.97 11.88 4.70
CA THR A 46 19.65 11.57 5.27
C THR A 46 18.53 12.01 4.32
N ALA A 47 18.63 13.20 3.73
CA ALA A 47 17.65 13.68 2.75
C ALA A 47 17.57 12.77 1.51
N LEU A 48 18.70 12.28 1.02
CA LEU A 48 18.74 11.32 -0.09
C LEU A 48 18.06 10.01 0.27
N TYR A 49 18.30 9.48 1.48
CA TYR A 49 17.64 8.29 1.99
C TYR A 49 16.13 8.47 2.10
N VAL A 50 15.67 9.61 2.64
CA VAL A 50 14.26 9.96 2.77
C VAL A 50 13.58 10.05 1.40
N LEU A 51 14.22 10.71 0.42
CA LEU A 51 13.70 10.79 -0.95
C LEU A 51 13.55 9.39 -1.57
N PHE A 52 14.54 8.52 -1.39
CA PHE A 52 14.50 7.14 -1.87
C PHE A 52 13.37 6.34 -1.21
N TYR A 53 13.15 6.52 0.08
CA TYR A 53 12.05 5.90 0.80
C TYR A 53 10.68 6.35 0.27
N PHE A 54 10.50 7.66 0.05
CA PHE A 54 9.25 8.20 -0.51
C PHE A 54 9.00 7.70 -1.93
N GLU A 55 10.02 7.69 -2.80
CA GLU A 55 9.88 7.17 -4.16
C GLU A 55 9.53 5.67 -4.14
N THR A 56 10.13 4.90 -3.21
CA THR A 56 9.86 3.48 -3.09
C THR A 56 8.42 3.23 -2.65
N THR A 57 7.92 3.98 -1.65
CA THR A 57 6.51 3.89 -1.21
C THR A 57 5.53 4.32 -2.29
N ASP A 58 5.88 5.32 -3.09
CA ASP A 58 5.09 5.82 -4.21
C ASP A 58 4.85 4.74 -5.29
N LEU A 59 5.80 3.81 -5.48
CA LEU A 59 5.61 2.66 -6.36
C LEU A 59 4.39 1.82 -5.98
N LEU A 60 4.14 1.66 -4.69
CA LEU A 60 3.03 0.86 -4.18
C LEU A 60 1.74 1.68 -4.11
N LEU A 61 1.80 2.87 -3.51
CA LEU A 61 0.62 3.65 -3.16
C LEU A 61 0.01 4.41 -4.34
N ASN A 62 0.84 4.98 -5.24
CA ASN A 62 0.35 5.84 -6.31
C ASN A 62 0.60 5.30 -7.71
N ARG A 63 1.75 4.65 -7.96
CA ARG A 63 2.03 4.04 -9.26
C ARG A 63 1.39 2.68 -9.44
N LEU A 64 1.02 2.00 -8.36
CA LEU A 64 0.42 0.67 -8.34
C LEU A 64 1.30 -0.37 -9.07
N GLU A 65 2.62 -0.34 -8.79
CA GLU A 65 3.63 -1.23 -9.36
C GLU A 65 4.24 -2.16 -8.28
N PRO A 66 3.45 -3.09 -7.70
CA PRO A 66 3.89 -3.90 -6.55
C PRO A 66 5.13 -4.75 -6.84
N LYS A 67 5.34 -5.25 -8.07
CA LYS A 67 6.56 -6.00 -8.44
C LYS A 67 7.82 -5.14 -8.35
N LYS A 68 7.76 -3.88 -8.80
CA LYS A 68 8.89 -2.95 -8.68
C LYS A 68 9.15 -2.58 -7.22
N TYR A 69 8.08 -2.36 -6.45
CA TYR A 69 8.18 -2.15 -5.00
C TYR A 69 8.91 -3.32 -4.33
N ILE A 70 8.47 -4.58 -4.57
CA ILE A 70 9.07 -5.79 -3.99
C ILE A 70 10.56 -5.86 -4.31
N SER A 71 10.95 -5.62 -5.57
CA SER A 71 12.37 -5.64 -5.98
C SER A 71 13.21 -4.65 -5.19
N ARG A 72 12.73 -3.40 -5.02
CA ARG A 72 13.44 -2.38 -4.23
C ARG A 72 13.43 -2.68 -2.74
N ALA A 73 12.28 -3.05 -2.18
CA ALA A 73 12.13 -3.36 -0.76
C ALA A 73 13.04 -4.52 -0.32
N LYS A 74 13.22 -5.56 -1.15
CA LYS A 74 14.15 -6.66 -0.89
C LYS A 74 15.62 -6.19 -0.85
N LYS A 75 16.01 -5.23 -1.67
CA LYS A 75 17.37 -4.65 -1.62
C LYS A 75 17.58 -3.87 -0.32
N ILE A 76 16.60 -3.06 0.07
CA ILE A 76 16.62 -2.31 1.34
C ILE A 76 16.71 -3.29 2.52
N PHE A 77 15.89 -4.35 2.52
CA PHE A 77 15.86 -5.35 3.58
C PHE A 77 17.23 -6.00 3.85
N LYS A 78 18.02 -6.23 2.78
CA LYS A 78 19.37 -6.82 2.91
C LYS A 78 20.36 -5.90 3.62
N ILE A 79 20.19 -4.60 3.50
CA ILE A 79 21.10 -3.59 4.05
C ILE A 79 20.76 -3.26 5.51
N LEU A 80 19.47 -3.39 5.86
CA LEU A 80 19.01 -3.08 7.22
C LEU A 80 19.55 -4.09 8.25
N SER A 81 19.99 -3.60 9.40
CA SER A 81 20.39 -4.41 10.56
C SER A 81 19.32 -4.44 11.65
N GLY A 82 18.56 -3.35 11.82
CA GLY A 82 17.57 -3.19 12.88
C GLY A 82 16.35 -4.10 12.74
N LYS A 83 15.92 -4.70 13.85
CA LYS A 83 14.78 -5.62 13.88
C LYS A 83 13.46 -4.93 13.54
N ASN A 84 13.24 -3.72 14.06
CA ASN A 84 12.01 -2.97 13.82
C ASN A 84 11.90 -2.50 12.37
N GLU A 85 13.00 -2.01 11.79
CA GLU A 85 13.10 -1.58 10.40
C GLU A 85 12.83 -2.76 9.45
N LYS A 86 13.41 -3.93 9.73
CA LYS A 86 13.12 -5.16 8.99
C LYS A 86 11.64 -5.55 9.08
N SER A 87 11.03 -5.42 10.26
CA SER A 87 9.60 -5.70 10.44
C SER A 87 8.72 -4.76 9.62
N VAL A 88 9.06 -3.46 9.53
CA VAL A 88 8.33 -2.50 8.67
C VAL A 88 8.41 -2.89 7.20
N ILE A 89 9.59 -3.31 6.71
CA ILE A 89 9.74 -3.77 5.33
C ILE A 89 8.94 -5.05 5.08
N LEU A 90 8.95 -6.01 6.00
CA LEU A 90 8.17 -7.25 5.87
C LEU A 90 6.66 -6.99 5.87
N ILE A 91 6.16 -6.08 6.69
CA ILE A 91 4.76 -5.62 6.68
C ILE A 91 4.39 -5.07 5.32
N ASN A 92 5.21 -4.18 4.77
CA ASN A 92 4.93 -3.58 3.47
C ASN A 92 5.07 -4.58 2.31
N LEU A 93 6.04 -5.52 2.39
CA LEU A 93 6.17 -6.62 1.43
C LEU A 93 4.95 -7.53 1.45
N SER A 94 4.39 -7.83 2.64
CA SER A 94 3.20 -8.66 2.76
C SER A 94 2.02 -8.06 1.98
N ILE A 95 1.76 -6.76 2.14
CA ILE A 95 0.73 -6.06 1.35
C ILE A 95 1.02 -6.15 -0.15
N ALA A 96 2.26 -5.89 -0.58
CA ALA A 96 2.61 -5.94 -2.00
C ALA A 96 2.37 -7.34 -2.60
N TYR A 97 2.64 -8.41 -1.86
CA TYR A 97 2.34 -9.77 -2.28
C TYR A 97 0.83 -10.06 -2.30
N LEU A 98 0.07 -9.56 -1.32
CA LEU A 98 -1.39 -9.68 -1.31
C LEU A 98 -2.03 -8.99 -2.52
N LEU A 99 -1.54 -7.80 -2.90
CA LEU A 99 -1.97 -7.06 -4.09
C LEU A 99 -1.67 -7.80 -5.41
N LEU A 100 -0.75 -8.76 -5.40
CA LEU A 100 -0.45 -9.66 -6.52
C LEU A 100 -1.16 -11.02 -6.41
N ASN A 101 -1.94 -11.28 -5.36
CA ASN A 101 -2.54 -12.57 -5.02
C ASN A 101 -1.50 -13.68 -4.73
N GLU A 102 -0.30 -13.30 -4.28
CA GLU A 102 0.76 -14.23 -3.91
C GLU A 102 0.66 -14.60 -2.41
N LYS A 103 -0.39 -15.37 -2.05
CA LYS A 103 -0.78 -15.70 -0.66
C LYS A 103 0.33 -16.33 0.15
N GLN A 104 1.08 -17.27 -0.43
CA GLN A 104 2.17 -17.96 0.27
C GLN A 104 3.28 -16.98 0.68
N LYS A 105 3.69 -16.10 -0.22
CA LYS A 105 4.72 -15.08 0.08
C LYS A 105 4.24 -14.02 1.07
N PHE A 106 2.94 -13.73 1.09
CA PHE A 106 2.34 -12.92 2.14
C PHE A 106 2.59 -13.58 3.52
N LEU A 107 2.23 -14.87 3.67
CA LEU A 107 2.41 -15.61 4.93
C LEU A 107 3.88 -15.70 5.34
N GLU A 108 4.79 -15.97 4.41
CA GLU A 108 6.23 -15.96 4.68
C GLU A 108 6.69 -14.63 5.29
N CYS A 109 6.23 -13.49 4.75
CA CYS A 109 6.57 -12.17 5.29
C CYS A 109 5.99 -11.96 6.70
N ILE A 110 4.72 -12.32 6.92
CA ILE A 110 4.04 -12.12 8.21
C ILE A 110 4.65 -13.04 9.28
N ASN A 111 4.91 -14.30 8.97
CA ASN A 111 5.47 -15.27 9.91
C ASN A 111 6.92 -14.97 10.30
N ALA A 112 7.67 -14.24 9.44
CA ALA A 112 9.02 -13.77 9.77
C ALA A 112 9.03 -12.63 10.79
N ILE A 113 7.89 -12.02 11.11
CA ILE A 113 7.78 -10.91 12.07
C ILE A 113 7.48 -11.48 13.46
N LYS A 114 8.39 -11.25 14.41
CA LYS A 114 8.21 -11.63 15.82
C LYS A 114 7.59 -10.47 16.59
N ILE A 115 6.30 -10.56 16.91
CA ILE A 115 5.61 -9.61 17.78
C ILE A 115 5.88 -9.96 19.24
N THR A 116 6.36 -8.98 20.02
CA THR A 116 6.64 -9.08 21.46
C THR A 116 6.00 -7.91 22.20
N GLN A 117 6.03 -7.91 23.53
CA GLN A 117 5.54 -6.79 24.33
C GLN A 117 6.24 -5.47 23.95
N ASN A 118 7.55 -5.52 23.67
CA ASN A 118 8.38 -4.36 23.33
C ASN A 118 8.26 -3.93 21.83
N THR A 119 7.48 -4.64 21.02
CA THR A 119 7.27 -4.22 19.63
C THR A 119 6.51 -2.90 19.58
N PRO A 120 6.98 -1.88 18.81
CA PRO A 120 6.31 -0.59 18.72
C PRO A 120 4.84 -0.71 18.31
N LYS A 121 3.96 0.08 18.95
CA LYS A 121 2.50 0.05 18.70
C LYS A 121 2.13 0.17 17.22
N LYS A 122 2.86 1.01 16.47
CA LYS A 122 2.63 1.20 15.02
C LYS A 122 2.91 -0.08 14.22
N ILE A 123 3.96 -0.84 14.57
CA ILE A 123 4.30 -2.12 13.94
C ILE A 123 3.23 -3.16 14.26
N LYS A 124 2.83 -3.28 15.54
CA LYS A 124 1.73 -4.18 15.96
C LYS A 124 0.44 -3.87 15.18
N TYR A 125 0.08 -2.60 15.09
CA TYR A 125 -1.12 -2.16 14.37
C TYR A 125 -1.10 -2.64 12.91
N PHE A 126 -0.05 -2.35 12.14
CA PHE A 126 0.00 -2.74 10.74
C PHE A 126 0.15 -4.25 10.53
N TYR A 127 0.83 -4.95 11.44
CA TYR A 127 0.90 -6.41 11.43
C TYR A 127 -0.50 -7.03 11.52
N TYR A 128 -1.27 -6.66 12.53
CA TYR A 128 -2.60 -7.20 12.74
C TYR A 128 -3.59 -6.72 11.68
N TYR A 129 -3.47 -5.48 11.19
CA TYR A 129 -4.26 -4.97 10.09
C TYR A 129 -4.09 -5.81 8.81
N ASN A 130 -2.84 -6.11 8.45
CA ASN A 130 -2.55 -6.93 7.28
C ASN A 130 -3.02 -8.37 7.46
N LEU A 131 -2.88 -8.92 8.67
CA LEU A 131 -3.34 -10.27 8.98
C LEU A 131 -4.88 -10.36 8.89
N ALA A 132 -5.60 -9.40 9.45
CA ALA A 132 -7.06 -9.33 9.35
C ALA A 132 -7.52 -9.13 7.89
N ALA A 133 -6.85 -8.26 7.13
CA ALA A 133 -7.12 -8.08 5.70
C ALA A 133 -6.90 -9.38 4.90
N TYR A 134 -5.84 -10.12 5.19
CA TYR A 134 -5.59 -11.42 4.58
C TYR A 134 -6.67 -12.45 4.92
N LYS A 135 -7.07 -12.55 6.19
CA LYS A 135 -8.14 -13.46 6.64
C LYS A 135 -9.47 -13.13 5.95
N TYR A 136 -9.80 -11.85 5.83
CA TYR A 136 -10.97 -11.42 5.05
C TYR A 136 -10.84 -11.85 3.57
N PHE A 137 -9.67 -11.67 2.98
CA PHE A 137 -9.41 -12.01 1.58
C PHE A 137 -9.53 -13.50 1.28
N ILE A 138 -9.19 -14.39 2.22
CA ILE A 138 -9.37 -15.85 2.09
C ILE A 138 -10.72 -16.36 2.58
N ASN A 139 -11.67 -15.43 2.85
CA ASN A 139 -13.03 -15.70 3.29
C ASN A 139 -13.17 -16.23 4.74
N GLU A 140 -12.14 -16.09 5.56
CA GLU A 140 -12.17 -16.37 7.01
C GLU A 140 -12.62 -15.12 7.79
N LYS A 141 -13.86 -14.66 7.53
CA LYS A 141 -14.38 -13.36 7.97
C LYS A 141 -14.50 -13.23 9.48
N ASN A 142 -14.91 -14.29 10.16
CA ASN A 142 -15.04 -14.28 11.63
C ASN A 142 -13.69 -14.10 12.30
N GLU A 143 -12.65 -14.77 11.79
CA GLU A 143 -11.30 -14.62 12.29
C GLU A 143 -10.73 -13.23 11.98
N ALA A 144 -10.98 -12.73 10.76
CA ALA A 144 -10.61 -11.36 10.38
C ALA A 144 -11.22 -10.34 11.34
N LYS A 145 -12.51 -10.48 11.66
CA LYS A 145 -13.22 -9.59 12.59
C LYS A 145 -12.66 -9.70 14.01
N LYS A 146 -12.41 -10.91 14.50
CA LYS A 146 -11.81 -11.13 15.82
C LYS A 146 -10.44 -10.44 15.93
N ILE A 147 -9.55 -10.68 14.98
CA ILE A 147 -8.21 -10.03 14.96
C ILE A 147 -8.36 -8.52 14.95
N PHE A 148 -9.27 -7.97 14.16
CA PHE A 148 -9.50 -6.54 14.04
C PHE A 148 -10.00 -5.94 15.35
N ASP A 149 -11.04 -6.52 15.96
CA ASP A 149 -11.66 -6.03 17.19
C ASP A 149 -10.68 -6.06 18.39
N GLU A 150 -9.91 -7.12 18.51
CA GLU A 150 -8.96 -7.30 19.62
C GLU A 150 -7.72 -6.40 19.52
N ASN A 151 -7.22 -6.11 18.29
CA ASN A 151 -5.90 -5.51 18.11
C ASN A 151 -5.91 -4.12 17.45
N ILE A 152 -7.00 -3.71 16.78
CA ILE A 152 -6.98 -2.55 15.89
C ILE A 152 -8.02 -1.50 16.26
N ARG A 153 -9.21 -1.90 16.68
CA ARG A 153 -10.38 -1.03 16.91
C ARG A 153 -10.15 0.00 18.02
N LYS A 154 -9.39 1.07 17.71
CA LYS A 154 -9.17 2.21 18.65
C LYS A 154 -9.06 3.56 17.94
N LYS A 155 -9.42 3.69 16.65
CA LYS A 155 -9.30 4.94 15.89
C LYS A 155 -10.65 5.60 15.67
N THR A 156 -10.64 6.93 15.60
CA THR A 156 -11.81 7.77 15.35
C THR A 156 -12.30 7.74 13.90
N GLU A 157 -11.39 7.46 12.94
CA GLU A 157 -11.73 7.35 11.51
C GLU A 157 -11.83 5.88 11.08
N LYS A 158 -12.95 5.51 10.48
CA LYS A 158 -13.14 4.16 9.92
C LYS A 158 -12.17 3.90 8.77
N THR A 159 -11.60 2.71 8.76
CA THR A 159 -10.76 2.23 7.66
C THR A 159 -11.57 1.43 6.65
N LEU A 160 -11.03 1.23 5.44
CA LEU A 160 -11.67 0.39 4.43
C LEU A 160 -11.98 -1.01 4.97
N LEU A 161 -11.03 -1.63 5.68
CA LEU A 161 -11.21 -2.97 6.25
C LEU A 161 -12.32 -3.00 7.30
N GLU A 162 -12.42 -1.98 8.16
CA GLU A 162 -13.48 -1.84 9.15
C GLU A 162 -14.86 -1.76 8.50
N ILE A 163 -15.01 -0.92 7.46
CA ILE A 163 -16.26 -0.83 6.69
C ILE A 163 -16.61 -2.19 6.07
N MET A 164 -15.61 -2.91 5.54
CA MET A 164 -15.82 -4.22 4.95
C MET A 164 -16.30 -5.24 5.98
N LEU A 165 -15.79 -5.20 7.21
CA LEU A 165 -16.13 -6.12 8.30
C LEU A 165 -17.46 -5.75 8.99
N ASP A 166 -17.68 -4.46 9.30
CA ASP A 166 -18.87 -4.01 10.02
C ASP A 166 -20.15 -4.09 9.19
N TYR A 167 -20.05 -3.87 7.89
CA TYR A 167 -21.21 -3.81 6.98
C TYR A 167 -21.24 -4.98 5.99
N GLU A 168 -20.68 -6.14 6.36
CA GLU A 168 -20.59 -7.29 5.45
C GLU A 168 -21.96 -7.72 4.91
N ASP A 169 -22.97 -7.79 5.80
CA ASP A 169 -24.33 -8.21 5.47
C ASP A 169 -25.30 -7.04 5.25
N LYS A 170 -24.80 -5.81 5.26
CA LYS A 170 -25.58 -4.58 5.10
C LYS A 170 -25.09 -3.77 3.88
N PRO A 171 -25.38 -4.24 2.67
CA PRO A 171 -24.75 -3.68 1.47
C PRO A 171 -25.11 -2.20 1.20
N GLN A 172 -26.31 -1.74 1.56
CA GLN A 172 -26.69 -0.33 1.38
C GLN A 172 -25.94 0.59 2.33
N GLU A 173 -25.80 0.20 3.61
CA GLU A 173 -25.02 0.94 4.60
C GLU A 173 -23.54 0.95 4.18
N LYS A 174 -23.01 -0.20 3.71
CA LYS A 174 -21.63 -0.33 3.20
C LYS A 174 -21.36 0.65 2.05
N ILE A 175 -22.29 0.76 1.10
CA ILE A 175 -22.16 1.72 -0.02
C ILE A 175 -22.07 3.16 0.51
N ALA A 176 -22.93 3.53 1.45
CA ALA A 176 -22.95 4.87 2.02
C ALA A 176 -21.65 5.21 2.76
N GLU A 177 -21.10 4.28 3.55
CA GLU A 177 -19.85 4.47 4.27
C GLU A 177 -18.62 4.50 3.33
N LEU A 178 -18.57 3.63 2.31
CA LEU A 178 -17.50 3.62 1.32
C LEU A 178 -17.41 4.92 0.53
N LYS A 179 -18.56 5.55 0.21
CA LYS A 179 -18.61 6.85 -0.49
C LYS A 179 -18.11 8.01 0.37
N LYS A 180 -18.23 7.92 1.70
CA LYS A 180 -17.70 8.93 2.64
C LYS A 180 -16.21 8.80 2.88
N LEU A 181 -15.62 7.62 2.58
CA LEU A 181 -14.22 7.33 2.86
C LEU A 181 -13.30 8.19 1.98
N LYS A 182 -12.51 9.04 2.61
CA LYS A 182 -11.50 9.86 1.92
C LYS A 182 -10.26 9.02 1.60
N SER A 183 -9.96 8.86 0.32
CA SER A 183 -8.76 8.15 -0.12
C SER A 183 -7.55 9.06 -0.04
N LYS A 184 -6.52 8.65 0.73
CA LYS A 184 -5.26 9.40 0.91
C LYS A 184 -4.26 9.14 -0.23
N ASP A 185 -4.42 8.02 -0.94
CA ASP A 185 -3.56 7.57 -2.02
C ASP A 185 -4.37 6.82 -3.09
N LYS A 186 -3.74 6.59 -4.24
CA LYS A 186 -4.39 5.93 -5.36
C LYS A 186 -4.71 4.46 -5.09
N LEU A 187 -3.89 3.76 -4.29
CA LEU A 187 -4.15 2.37 -3.93
C LEU A 187 -5.46 2.25 -3.16
N THR A 188 -5.65 3.07 -2.12
CA THR A 188 -6.88 3.12 -1.34
C THR A 188 -8.07 3.49 -2.22
N GLU A 189 -7.94 4.47 -3.13
CA GLU A 189 -9.01 4.84 -4.07
C GLU A 189 -9.45 3.64 -4.92
N ILE A 190 -8.51 2.93 -5.51
CA ILE A 190 -8.81 1.76 -6.37
C ILE A 190 -9.42 0.61 -5.57
N GLN A 191 -8.94 0.36 -4.35
CA GLN A 191 -9.52 -0.65 -3.47
C GLN A 191 -10.96 -0.31 -3.07
N VAL A 192 -11.24 0.95 -2.72
CA VAL A 192 -12.61 1.42 -2.42
C VAL A 192 -13.52 1.23 -3.61
N LYS A 193 -13.10 1.60 -4.83
CA LYS A 193 -13.88 1.39 -6.05
C LYS A 193 -14.16 -0.08 -6.32
N PHE A 194 -13.17 -0.95 -6.10
CA PHE A 194 -13.35 -2.40 -6.25
C PHE A 194 -14.37 -2.96 -5.26
N VAL A 195 -14.34 -2.51 -4.00
CA VAL A 195 -15.32 -2.93 -2.98
C VAL A 195 -16.70 -2.38 -3.30
N LEU A 196 -16.80 -1.11 -3.77
CA LEU A 196 -18.06 -0.53 -4.24
C LEU A 196 -18.67 -1.35 -5.39
N ALA A 197 -17.86 -1.72 -6.41
CA ALA A 197 -18.30 -2.55 -7.52
C ALA A 197 -18.89 -3.88 -7.04
N LYS A 198 -18.19 -4.60 -6.16
CA LYS A 198 -18.68 -5.84 -5.56
C LYS A 198 -19.97 -5.65 -4.75
N THR A 199 -20.07 -4.54 -4.04
CA THR A 199 -21.27 -4.27 -3.21
C THR A 199 -22.46 -3.90 -4.08
N TYR A 200 -22.28 -3.15 -5.16
CA TYR A 200 -23.33 -2.89 -6.14
C TYR A 200 -23.77 -4.16 -6.88
N GLU A 201 -22.83 -5.06 -7.21
CA GLU A 201 -23.17 -6.38 -7.78
C GLU A 201 -24.05 -7.21 -6.80
N LYS A 202 -23.76 -7.15 -5.49
CA LYS A 202 -24.56 -7.84 -4.43
C LYS A 202 -25.99 -7.29 -4.33
N VAL A 203 -26.20 -6.00 -4.57
CA VAL A 203 -27.55 -5.38 -4.58
C VAL A 203 -28.18 -5.34 -5.98
N GLN A 204 -27.59 -6.06 -6.95
CA GLN A 204 -28.08 -6.20 -8.32
C GLN A 204 -28.14 -4.89 -9.14
N ASP A 205 -27.44 -3.82 -8.70
CA ASP A 205 -27.24 -2.61 -9.48
C ASP A 205 -26.05 -2.82 -10.44
N PHE A 206 -26.31 -3.61 -11.49
CA PHE A 206 -25.28 -4.08 -12.41
C PHE A 206 -24.63 -2.94 -13.22
N GLU A 207 -25.37 -1.87 -13.52
CA GLU A 207 -24.84 -0.71 -14.22
C GLU A 207 -23.78 0.03 -13.37
N LYS A 208 -24.09 0.30 -12.08
CA LYS A 208 -23.10 0.91 -11.19
C LYS A 208 -21.94 -0.03 -10.90
N ALA A 209 -22.20 -1.32 -10.70
CA ALA A 209 -21.15 -2.32 -10.51
C ALA A 209 -20.17 -2.30 -11.69
N LYS A 210 -20.68 -2.37 -12.92
CA LYS A 210 -19.89 -2.32 -14.15
C LYS A 210 -19.05 -1.06 -14.23
N LYS A 211 -19.65 0.12 -14.03
CA LYS A 211 -18.93 1.41 -14.05
C LYS A 211 -17.72 1.42 -13.11
N PHE A 212 -17.90 0.95 -11.86
CA PHE A 212 -16.79 0.91 -10.90
C PHE A 212 -15.74 -0.13 -11.28
N TYR A 213 -16.12 -1.30 -11.82
CA TYR A 213 -15.14 -2.27 -12.33
C TYR A 213 -14.34 -1.71 -13.51
N GLU A 214 -14.97 -0.98 -14.43
CA GLU A 214 -14.29 -0.29 -15.54
C GLU A 214 -13.25 0.71 -15.03
N GLU A 215 -13.59 1.51 -14.01
CA GLU A 215 -12.64 2.43 -13.40
C GLU A 215 -11.45 1.71 -12.74
N VAL A 216 -11.70 0.56 -12.09
CA VAL A 216 -10.62 -0.27 -11.53
C VAL A 216 -9.75 -0.86 -12.64
N ALA A 217 -10.35 -1.37 -13.73
CA ALA A 217 -9.64 -1.95 -14.86
C ALA A 217 -8.74 -0.91 -15.56
N GLU A 218 -9.22 0.32 -15.72
CA GLU A 218 -8.49 1.42 -16.35
C GLU A 218 -7.34 1.94 -15.47
N LYS A 219 -7.61 2.16 -14.16
CA LYS A 219 -6.72 2.92 -13.27
C LYS A 219 -5.88 2.06 -12.33
N GLY A 220 -6.23 0.78 -12.16
CA GLY A 220 -5.59 -0.12 -11.19
C GLY A 220 -4.19 -0.60 -11.58
N ASN A 221 -3.71 -0.31 -12.79
CA ASN A 221 -2.38 -0.63 -13.31
C ASN A 221 -2.04 -2.14 -13.21
N LYS A 222 -1.11 -2.54 -12.32
CA LYS A 222 -0.59 -3.92 -12.23
C LYS A 222 -1.11 -4.70 -11.02
N LEU A 223 -2.18 -4.24 -10.40
CA LEU A 223 -2.84 -4.95 -9.32
C LEU A 223 -3.59 -6.19 -9.82
N TYR A 224 -3.63 -7.24 -9.02
CA TYR A 224 -4.40 -8.45 -9.34
C TYR A 224 -5.89 -8.16 -9.56
N ILE A 225 -6.47 -7.25 -8.77
CA ILE A 225 -7.88 -6.86 -8.88
C ILE A 225 -8.26 -6.29 -10.25
N VAL A 226 -7.29 -5.79 -11.04
CA VAL A 226 -7.52 -5.35 -12.43
C VAL A 226 -8.00 -6.51 -13.31
N LYS A 227 -7.34 -7.66 -13.21
CA LYS A 227 -7.75 -8.88 -13.95
C LYS A 227 -9.14 -9.33 -13.55
N VAL A 228 -9.44 -9.26 -12.24
CA VAL A 228 -10.78 -9.61 -11.72
C VAL A 228 -11.82 -8.62 -12.24
N ALA A 229 -11.54 -7.32 -12.20
CA ALA A 229 -12.45 -6.28 -12.70
C ALA A 229 -12.73 -6.42 -14.21
N GLN A 230 -11.70 -6.67 -15.02
CA GLN A 230 -11.87 -6.90 -16.47
C GLN A 230 -12.79 -8.09 -16.74
N LYS A 231 -12.60 -9.20 -16.05
CA LYS A 231 -13.48 -10.37 -16.17
C LYS A 231 -14.92 -10.04 -15.77
N LYS A 232 -15.09 -9.29 -14.66
CA LYS A 232 -16.42 -8.87 -14.17
C LYS A 232 -17.14 -7.94 -15.13
N VAL A 233 -16.46 -7.02 -15.79
CA VAL A 233 -17.05 -6.16 -16.82
C VAL A 233 -17.64 -6.99 -17.96
N LEU A 234 -16.92 -8.03 -18.43
CA LEU A 234 -17.42 -8.92 -19.47
C LEU A 234 -18.66 -9.70 -19.03
N GLU A 235 -18.64 -10.25 -17.80
CA GLU A 235 -19.78 -10.97 -17.22
C GLU A 235 -21.03 -10.07 -17.10
N LEU A 236 -20.84 -8.83 -16.63
CA LEU A 236 -21.94 -7.86 -16.45
C LEU A 236 -22.51 -7.35 -17.77
N ASN A 237 -21.69 -7.21 -18.81
CA ASN A 237 -22.18 -6.87 -20.16
C ASN A 237 -23.20 -7.89 -20.70
N LEU A 238 -23.03 -9.16 -20.38
CA LEU A 238 -23.98 -10.21 -20.77
C LEU A 238 -25.26 -10.15 -19.95
N LYS A 239 -25.16 -9.84 -18.64
CA LYS A 239 -26.31 -9.74 -17.73
C LYS A 239 -27.20 -8.51 -17.98
N ILE A 240 -26.62 -7.40 -18.46
CA ILE A 240 -27.35 -6.15 -18.72
C ILE A 240 -28.10 -6.21 -20.07
N LYS A 241 -27.63 -7.05 -21.00
CA LYS A 241 -28.27 -7.22 -22.34
C LYS A 241 -29.44 -8.19 -22.33
N ASN A 242 -29.52 -9.06 -21.33
CA ASN A 242 -30.62 -10.01 -21.12
C ASN A 242 -31.63 -9.46 -20.11
#